data_80f42208c762267f5e4d940c167d5813
#
_entry.id   80f42208c762267f5e4d940c167d5813
#
_cell.length_a   1.000
_cell.length_b   1.000
_cell.length_c   1.000
_cell.angle_alpha   90.00
_cell.angle_beta   90.00
_cell.angle_gamma   90.00
#
_symmetry.space_group_name_H-M   'P 1'
#
loop_
_entity.id
_entity.type
_entity.pdbx_description
1 polymer ?
#
loop_
_entity_poly.entity_id
_entity_poly.type
_entity_poly.pdbx_seq_one_letter_code
_entity_poly.pdbx_strand_id
1 'polypeptide(L)'
;MGNLLEHGLGWVAWQINKVIASQTAEEVKKYIEDWLKAPKIFKFSGATSNELITGSSPRFNVYGNDFGWGRPITVRSGLGNKSDGKLTVFPGAEEGSRDFEACLSFETLQTMADDEEFMEALAS
;
A
#
# COMPACT_ATOMS: atom_id res chain seq x y z
N MET A 1 7.22 17.67 4.51
CA MET A 1 8.05 17.62 3.29
C MET A 1 9.53 17.90 3.54
N GLY A 2 9.90 18.85 4.41
CA GLY A 2 11.31 19.24 4.63
C GLY A 2 12.27 18.06 4.88
N ASN A 3 11.97 17.21 5.85
CA ASN A 3 12.88 16.10 6.22
C ASN A 3 13.11 15.07 5.10
N LEU A 4 12.12 14.86 4.21
CA LEU A 4 12.28 13.94 3.08
C LEU A 4 13.28 14.48 2.05
N LEU A 5 13.20 15.79 1.77
CA LEU A 5 14.10 16.47 0.84
C LEU A 5 15.53 16.54 1.39
N GLU A 6 15.69 16.64 2.71
CA GLU A 6 17.02 16.69 3.37
C GLU A 6 17.70 15.31 3.44
N HIS A 7 16.94 14.24 3.68
CA HIS A 7 17.49 12.92 4.02
C HIS A 7 17.30 11.86 2.93
N GLY A 8 16.44 12.10 1.94
CA GLY A 8 16.18 11.19 0.83
C GLY A 8 15.36 9.95 1.19
N LEU A 9 15.09 9.12 0.18
CA LEU A 9 14.21 7.95 0.29
C LEU A 9 14.70 6.89 1.28
N GLY A 10 16.01 6.67 1.38
CA GLY A 10 16.59 5.69 2.30
C GLY A 10 16.28 5.99 3.76
N TRP A 11 16.28 7.27 4.14
CA TRP A 11 15.92 7.69 5.48
C TRP A 11 14.43 7.43 5.77
N VAL A 12 13.55 7.70 4.81
CA VAL A 12 12.11 7.41 4.96
C VAL A 12 11.86 5.92 5.10
N ALA A 13 12.46 5.10 4.25
CA ALA A 13 12.38 3.66 4.34
C ALA A 13 12.85 3.14 5.71
N TRP A 14 13.92 3.72 6.24
CA TRP A 14 14.41 3.40 7.58
C TRP A 14 13.41 3.80 8.68
N GLN A 15 12.75 4.97 8.60
CA GLN A 15 11.71 5.37 9.56
C GLN A 15 10.52 4.41 9.54
N ILE A 16 10.05 4.01 8.35
CA ILE A 16 8.99 3.01 8.20
C ILE A 16 9.41 1.68 8.81
N ASN A 17 10.62 1.23 8.53
CA ASN A 17 11.16 -0.01 9.09
C ASN A 17 11.17 0.01 10.63
N LYS A 18 11.58 1.13 11.25
CA LYS A 18 11.53 1.29 12.71
C LYS A 18 10.11 1.16 13.27
N VAL A 19 9.14 1.78 12.60
CA VAL A 19 7.72 1.68 13.01
C VAL A 19 7.23 0.23 12.90
N ILE A 20 7.57 -0.46 11.82
CA ILE A 20 7.21 -1.89 11.66
C ILE A 20 7.87 -2.74 12.75
N ALA A 21 9.15 -2.52 13.02
CA ALA A 21 9.90 -3.27 14.03
C ALA A 21 9.38 -3.03 15.46
N SER A 22 8.80 -1.86 15.74
CA SER A 22 8.20 -1.55 17.04
C SER A 22 6.84 -2.24 17.27
N GLN A 23 6.22 -2.82 16.24
CA GLN A 23 4.94 -3.54 16.35
C GLN A 23 5.15 -4.95 16.92
N THR A 24 5.46 -5.02 18.22
CA THR A 24 5.57 -6.28 18.93
C THR A 24 4.20 -6.85 19.29
N ALA A 25 4.13 -8.16 19.58
CA ALA A 25 2.90 -8.79 20.05
C ALA A 25 2.35 -8.13 21.34
N GLU A 26 3.23 -7.64 22.20
CA GLU A 26 2.86 -6.94 23.43
C GLU A 26 2.24 -5.57 23.14
N GLU A 27 2.84 -4.79 22.24
CA GLU A 27 2.29 -3.50 21.81
C GLU A 27 0.92 -3.66 21.14
N VAL A 28 0.76 -4.66 20.27
CA VAL A 28 -0.54 -4.97 19.63
C VAL A 28 -1.58 -5.35 20.67
N LYS A 29 -1.22 -6.22 21.64
CA LYS A 29 -2.12 -6.61 22.73
C LYS A 29 -2.55 -5.40 23.56
N LYS A 30 -1.62 -4.55 23.95
CA LYS A 30 -1.89 -3.32 24.69
C LYS A 30 -2.81 -2.38 23.90
N TYR A 31 -2.54 -2.20 22.61
CA TYR A 31 -3.40 -1.41 21.73
C TYR A 31 -4.85 -1.92 21.72
N ILE A 32 -5.05 -3.23 21.60
CA ILE A 32 -6.37 -3.86 21.61
C ILE A 32 -7.04 -3.66 22.98
N GLU A 33 -6.33 -3.86 24.08
CA GLU A 33 -6.86 -3.64 25.43
C GLU A 33 -7.30 -2.18 25.66
N ASP A 34 -6.52 -1.23 25.19
CA ASP A 34 -6.85 0.19 25.28
C ASP A 34 -8.02 0.58 24.36
N TRP A 35 -8.07 -0.01 23.16
CA TRP A 35 -9.20 0.16 22.25
C TRP A 35 -10.50 -0.39 22.85
N LEU A 36 -10.48 -1.55 23.52
CA LEU A 36 -11.64 -2.13 24.19
C LEU A 36 -12.18 -1.22 25.32
N LYS A 37 -11.31 -0.49 26.00
CA LYS A 37 -11.73 0.46 27.05
C LYS A 37 -12.33 1.74 26.47
N ALA A 38 -11.82 2.20 25.33
CA ALA A 38 -12.25 3.43 24.66
C ALA A 38 -12.24 3.25 23.13
N PRO A 39 -13.26 2.58 22.56
CA PRO A 39 -13.29 2.28 21.13
C PRO A 39 -13.24 3.56 20.28
N LYS A 40 -12.26 3.66 19.40
CA LYS A 40 -12.15 4.72 18.40
C LYS A 40 -12.52 4.18 17.04
N ILE A 41 -13.56 4.74 16.44
CA ILE A 41 -13.95 4.42 15.08
C ILE A 41 -13.29 5.44 14.17
N PHE A 42 -12.38 4.98 13.31
CA PHE A 42 -11.83 5.82 12.26
C PHE A 42 -12.92 6.05 11.20
N LYS A 43 -13.36 7.28 11.09
CA LYS A 43 -14.23 7.67 9.99
C LYS A 43 -13.33 8.09 8.82
N PHE A 44 -13.42 7.38 7.71
CA PHE A 44 -12.86 7.81 6.43
C PHE A 44 -13.66 8.96 5.82
N SER A 45 -14.12 9.89 6.62
CA SER A 45 -14.85 11.07 6.14
C SER A 45 -13.85 12.22 5.95
N GLY A 46 -13.49 12.46 4.71
CA GLY A 46 -12.66 13.59 4.32
C GLY A 46 -11.18 13.24 4.26
N ALA A 47 -10.85 12.27 3.41
CA ALA A 47 -9.48 12.20 2.92
C ALA A 47 -9.10 13.60 2.41
N THR A 48 -8.10 14.19 3.02
CA THR A 48 -7.48 15.38 2.44
C THR A 48 -6.92 14.96 1.09
N SER A 49 -7.03 15.83 0.08
CA SER A 49 -6.65 15.52 -1.32
C SER A 49 -5.21 15.03 -1.54
N ASN A 50 -4.43 14.85 -0.46
CA ASN A 50 -3.02 14.50 -0.49
C ASN A 50 -2.68 13.30 0.42
N GLU A 51 -3.64 12.42 0.73
CA GLU A 51 -3.39 11.22 1.52
C GLU A 51 -3.12 10.02 0.61
N LEU A 52 -2.08 9.27 0.91
CA LEU A 52 -1.80 7.97 0.30
C LEU A 52 -2.10 6.87 1.33
N ILE A 53 -3.11 6.06 1.05
CA ILE A 53 -3.51 4.95 1.91
C ILE A 53 -3.02 3.65 1.28
N THR A 54 -2.14 2.94 1.98
CA THR A 54 -1.63 1.67 1.51
C THR A 54 -2.33 0.49 2.16
N GLY A 55 -2.81 -0.46 1.32
CA GLY A 55 -3.21 -1.79 1.75
C GLY A 55 -2.28 -2.81 1.10
N SER A 56 -1.74 -3.75 1.85
CA SER A 56 -0.81 -4.68 1.23
C SER A 56 -0.88 -6.07 1.85
N SER A 57 -0.70 -7.07 0.98
CA SER A 57 -0.52 -8.46 1.36
C SER A 57 0.60 -9.10 0.50
N PRO A 58 1.80 -8.49 0.44
CA PRO A 58 2.83 -8.84 -0.55
C PRO A 58 3.47 -10.23 -0.30
N ARG A 59 3.11 -10.89 0.79
CA ARG A 59 3.62 -12.21 1.16
C ARG A 59 2.59 -13.33 1.03
N PHE A 60 1.33 -13.00 0.70
CA PHE A 60 0.32 -14.03 0.43
C PHE A 60 0.56 -14.64 -0.94
N ASN A 61 0.64 -15.97 -1.01
CA ASN A 61 0.75 -16.68 -2.26
C ASN A 61 -0.61 -16.71 -2.99
N VAL A 62 -1.00 -15.58 -3.57
CA VAL A 62 -2.28 -15.44 -4.29
C VAL A 62 -2.27 -16.17 -5.62
N TYR A 63 -1.12 -16.33 -6.26
CA TYR A 63 -0.94 -17.05 -7.52
C TYR A 63 -0.81 -18.57 -7.33
N GLY A 64 -0.70 -19.06 -6.09
CA GLY A 64 -0.71 -20.48 -5.78
C GLY A 64 -2.11 -21.11 -5.75
N ASN A 65 -3.16 -20.35 -5.88
CA ASN A 65 -4.53 -20.84 -5.91
C ASN A 65 -4.82 -21.48 -7.29
N ASP A 66 -5.17 -22.76 -7.30
CA ASP A 66 -5.62 -23.46 -8.50
C ASP A 66 -6.87 -24.28 -8.13
N PHE A 67 -7.98 -23.95 -8.75
CA PHE A 67 -9.27 -24.61 -8.57
C PHE A 67 -9.56 -25.62 -9.70
N GLY A 68 -8.55 -26.07 -10.42
CA GLY A 68 -8.68 -26.98 -11.54
C GLY A 68 -8.74 -26.31 -12.91
N TRP A 69 -8.62 -24.97 -12.97
CA TRP A 69 -8.61 -24.18 -14.20
C TRP A 69 -7.25 -23.54 -14.51
N GLY A 70 -6.23 -23.87 -13.73
CA GLY A 70 -4.90 -23.29 -13.78
C GLY A 70 -4.70 -22.17 -12.78
N ARG A 71 -3.49 -21.63 -12.79
CA ARG A 71 -3.12 -20.54 -11.88
C ARG A 71 -3.74 -19.21 -12.33
N PRO A 72 -4.05 -18.30 -11.39
CA PRO A 72 -4.48 -16.95 -11.73
C PRO A 72 -3.46 -16.23 -12.61
N ILE A 73 -3.94 -15.48 -13.59
CA ILE A 73 -3.09 -14.65 -14.45
C ILE A 73 -2.92 -13.24 -13.90
N THR A 74 -3.82 -12.81 -13.01
CA THR A 74 -3.75 -11.51 -12.34
C THR A 74 -4.61 -11.49 -11.09
N VAL A 75 -4.25 -10.64 -10.14
CA VAL A 75 -5.01 -10.36 -8.91
C VAL A 75 -5.39 -8.89 -8.89
N ARG A 76 -6.62 -8.60 -8.52
CA ARG A 76 -7.15 -7.24 -8.41
C ARG A 76 -7.98 -7.10 -7.14
N SER A 77 -8.01 -5.90 -6.55
CA SER A 77 -8.78 -5.63 -5.33
C SER A 77 -10.29 -5.54 -5.53
N GLY A 78 -10.77 -5.68 -6.77
CA GLY A 78 -12.20 -5.55 -7.11
C GLY A 78 -12.68 -4.09 -7.07
N LEU A 79 -14.01 -3.91 -7.18
CA LEU A 79 -14.63 -2.57 -7.23
C LEU A 79 -14.89 -1.95 -5.85
N GLY A 80 -14.86 -2.75 -4.79
CA GLY A 80 -15.11 -2.27 -3.43
C GLY A 80 -13.96 -1.43 -2.89
N ASN A 81 -14.30 -0.43 -2.08
CA ASN A 81 -13.31 0.40 -1.39
C ASN A 81 -12.30 1.12 -2.30
N LYS A 82 -12.73 1.55 -3.46
CA LYS A 82 -11.95 2.43 -4.32
C LYS A 82 -12.09 3.86 -3.81
N SER A 83 -10.99 4.45 -3.39
CA SER A 83 -10.90 5.85 -2.99
C SER A 83 -9.66 6.45 -3.62
N ASP A 84 -9.71 7.74 -3.92
CA ASP A 84 -8.54 8.47 -4.39
C ASP A 84 -7.41 8.37 -3.37
N GLY A 85 -6.18 8.18 -3.84
CA GLY A 85 -5.00 7.97 -2.99
C GLY A 85 -4.86 6.55 -2.43
N LYS A 86 -5.66 5.57 -2.86
CA LYS A 86 -5.50 4.17 -2.41
C LYS A 86 -4.51 3.40 -3.26
N LEU A 87 -3.48 2.86 -2.62
CA LEU A 87 -2.51 1.95 -3.21
C LEU A 87 -2.65 0.55 -2.60
N THR A 88 -2.81 -0.46 -3.43
CA THR A 88 -2.81 -1.86 -3.00
C THR A 88 -1.62 -2.59 -3.60
N VAL A 89 -0.89 -3.34 -2.76
CA VAL A 89 0.30 -4.08 -3.18
C VAL A 89 0.02 -5.57 -3.06
N PHE A 90 0.25 -6.31 -4.14
CA PHE A 90 0.16 -7.76 -4.21
C PHE A 90 1.53 -8.37 -4.52
N PRO A 91 1.77 -9.65 -4.21
CA PRO A 91 2.87 -10.36 -4.85
C PRO A 91 2.63 -10.37 -6.36
N GLY A 92 3.68 -10.24 -7.15
CA GLY A 92 3.60 -10.43 -8.60
C GLY A 92 3.56 -11.89 -9.00
N ALA A 93 3.30 -12.16 -10.27
CA ALA A 93 3.26 -13.51 -10.82
C ALA A 93 4.66 -14.18 -10.82
N GLU A 94 5.71 -13.39 -11.01
CA GLU A 94 7.09 -13.82 -10.96
C GLU A 94 7.65 -13.73 -9.54
N GLU A 95 8.51 -14.67 -9.16
CA GLU A 95 9.13 -14.70 -7.84
C GLU A 95 9.94 -13.42 -7.60
N GLY A 96 9.68 -12.77 -6.46
CA GLY A 96 10.32 -11.52 -6.10
C GLY A 96 9.65 -10.26 -6.66
N SER A 97 8.78 -10.39 -7.66
CA SER A 97 8.04 -9.25 -8.22
C SER A 97 6.89 -8.78 -7.31
N ARG A 98 6.41 -7.56 -7.55
CA ARG A 98 5.27 -6.97 -6.85
C ARG A 98 4.38 -6.24 -7.84
N ASP A 99 3.07 -6.46 -7.69
CA ASP A 99 2.05 -5.75 -8.46
C ASP A 99 1.48 -4.62 -7.61
N PHE A 100 1.34 -3.45 -8.22
CA PHE A 100 0.73 -2.28 -7.60
C PHE A 100 -0.59 -1.96 -8.29
N GLU A 101 -1.62 -1.75 -7.50
CA GLU A 101 -2.90 -1.22 -7.97
C GLU A 101 -3.15 0.12 -7.29
N ALA A 102 -3.11 1.19 -8.06
CA ALA A 102 -3.36 2.55 -7.59
C ALA A 102 -4.77 3.02 -8.02
N CYS A 103 -5.53 3.55 -7.07
CA CYS A 103 -6.78 4.25 -7.33
C CYS A 103 -6.53 5.73 -7.12
N LEU A 104 -6.46 6.46 -8.22
CA LEU A 104 -6.10 7.87 -8.24
C LEU A 104 -7.11 8.65 -9.08
N SER A 105 -7.20 9.95 -8.88
CA SER A 105 -7.98 10.83 -9.73
C SER A 105 -7.47 10.76 -11.19
N PHE A 106 -8.33 11.03 -12.15
CA PHE A 106 -7.94 11.05 -13.56
C PHE A 106 -6.83 12.07 -13.83
N GLU A 107 -6.90 13.22 -13.18
CA GLU A 107 -5.89 14.28 -13.29
C GLU A 107 -4.52 13.80 -12.79
N THR A 108 -4.48 13.12 -11.64
CA THR A 108 -3.24 12.55 -11.09
C THR A 108 -2.66 11.49 -12.01
N LEU A 109 -3.51 10.58 -12.52
CA LEU A 109 -3.08 9.54 -13.47
C LEU A 109 -2.49 10.11 -14.74
N GLN A 110 -3.10 11.19 -15.29
CA GLN A 110 -2.60 11.86 -16.46
C GLN A 110 -1.22 12.50 -16.19
N THR A 111 -1.09 13.21 -15.07
CA THR A 111 0.19 13.82 -14.66
C THR A 111 1.29 12.77 -14.49
N MET A 112 0.98 11.62 -13.88
CA MET A 112 1.95 10.52 -13.73
C MET A 112 2.35 9.91 -15.08
N ALA A 113 1.41 9.80 -16.04
CA ALA A 113 1.71 9.27 -17.36
C ALA A 113 2.59 10.22 -18.20
N ASP A 114 2.53 11.52 -17.89
CA ASP A 114 3.33 12.56 -18.56
C ASP A 114 4.69 12.79 -17.86
N ASP A 115 4.93 12.15 -16.69
CA ASP A 115 6.18 12.26 -15.92
C ASP A 115 7.21 11.23 -16.44
N GLU A 116 8.25 11.73 -17.09
CA GLU A 116 9.29 10.89 -17.70
C GLU A 116 10.06 10.06 -16.65
N GLU A 117 10.40 10.63 -15.48
CA GLU A 117 11.12 9.94 -14.42
C GLU A 117 10.28 8.78 -13.84
N PHE A 118 8.97 9.02 -13.66
CA PHE A 118 8.06 7.98 -13.20
C PHE A 118 7.92 6.86 -14.23
N MET A 119 7.76 7.20 -15.51
CA MET A 119 7.60 6.21 -16.59
C MET A 119 8.87 5.39 -16.82
N GLU A 120 10.06 5.98 -16.70
CA GLU A 120 11.34 5.26 -16.76
C GLU A 120 11.47 4.23 -15.61
N ALA A 121 11.02 4.58 -14.39
CA ALA A 121 11.03 3.68 -13.25
C ALA A 121 10.09 2.46 -13.41
N LEU A 122 9.05 2.58 -14.24
CA LEU A 122 8.14 1.45 -14.54
C LEU A 122 8.67 0.53 -15.65
N ALA A 123 9.55 1.05 -16.51
CA ALA A 123 10.11 0.30 -17.66
C ALA A 123 11.36 -0.52 -17.31
N SER A 124 11.93 -0.30 -16.12
CA SER A 124 13.12 -0.98 -15.61
C SER A 124 12.77 -2.25 -14.84
#